data_9f93b35e20982535b5c8f62c08266595
#
_entry.id   9f93b35e20982535b5c8f62c08266595
#
_cell.length_a   1.000
_cell.length_b   1.000
_cell.length_c   1.000
_cell.angle_alpha   90.00
_cell.angle_beta   90.00
_cell.angle_gamma   90.00
#
_symmetry.space_group_name_H-M   'P 1'
#
loop_
_entity.id
_entity.type
_entity.pdbx_description
1 polymer ?
#
loop_
_entity_poly.entity_id
_entity_poly.type
_entity_poly.pdbx_seq_one_letter_code
_entity_poly.pdbx_strand_id
1 'polypeptide(L)'
;MQLPAAVAISIPDGRVHVSIHVVQKGQTLAQIAKLYSIGLMDVIWSNRLISTSNPPAGKRLKIPDVKGYVHVVAEHETMKSIASSAHISQSKIVAYNALRSTDVVLGMVLVLPGGRGPALPTYAASGQSYAYNGPLPAIYDGLTFRYPVPGGRFVRGFFRGHDGMDISQSTGAPILAAAAGVVVRTGWVSNCGGNQVVIAVGSNLYTGYYHMSKILVSPGQKIAR
;
A
#
# COMPACT_ATOMS: atom_id res chain seq x y z
N MET A 1 2.77 6.65 30.06
CA MET A 1 2.90 5.52 29.09
C MET A 1 4.12 5.85 28.23
N GLN A 2 5.20 5.10 28.42
CA GLN A 2 6.50 5.38 27.80
C GLN A 2 6.44 4.89 26.33
N LEU A 3 6.78 5.77 25.38
CA LEU A 3 6.88 5.40 23.99
C LEU A 3 7.95 4.31 23.81
N PRO A 4 7.69 3.23 23.04
CA PRO A 4 8.73 2.26 22.72
C PRO A 4 9.85 2.95 21.95
N ALA A 5 11.10 2.50 22.15
CA ALA A 5 12.27 3.05 21.50
C ALA A 5 12.07 3.09 19.99
N ALA A 6 11.94 4.27 19.41
CA ALA A 6 11.74 4.47 18.00
C ALA A 6 13.07 4.26 17.25
N VAL A 7 13.07 3.40 16.24
CA VAL A 7 14.14 3.41 15.24
C VAL A 7 13.91 4.66 14.39
N ALA A 8 14.79 5.64 14.55
CA ALA A 8 14.69 6.93 13.91
C ALA A 8 15.31 6.88 12.49
N ILE A 9 14.58 7.41 11.50
CA ILE A 9 15.19 7.78 10.22
C ILE A 9 15.53 9.26 10.32
N SER A 10 16.83 9.56 10.44
CA SER A 10 17.34 10.93 10.51
C SER A 10 17.44 11.52 9.10
N ILE A 11 17.03 12.76 8.92
CA ILE A 11 17.26 13.56 7.73
C ILE A 11 18.45 14.52 7.94
N PRO A 12 18.97 15.19 6.85
CA PRO A 12 20.20 15.99 6.90
C PRO A 12 20.30 17.09 7.97
N ASP A 13 19.16 17.53 8.54
CA ASP A 13 19.14 18.52 9.65
C ASP A 13 19.38 17.90 11.03
N GLY A 14 19.61 16.60 11.13
CA GLY A 14 19.80 15.87 12.38
C GLY A 14 18.52 15.64 13.20
N ARG A 15 17.34 16.04 12.71
CA ARG A 15 16.04 15.81 13.35
C ARG A 15 15.46 14.48 12.93
N VAL A 16 14.70 13.88 13.84
CA VAL A 16 13.96 12.66 13.57
C VAL A 16 12.55 13.04 13.11
N HIS A 17 12.30 12.97 11.81
CA HIS A 17 10.98 13.27 11.24
C HIS A 17 10.11 12.04 11.02
N VAL A 18 10.68 10.84 11.15
CA VAL A 18 9.97 9.57 11.00
C VAL A 18 10.30 8.64 12.15
N SER A 19 9.30 8.25 12.90
CA SER A 19 9.39 7.23 13.94
C SER A 19 8.87 5.89 13.44
N ILE A 20 9.39 4.79 13.96
CA ILE A 20 8.86 3.46 13.74
C ILE A 20 8.06 3.03 14.97
N HIS A 21 6.76 2.87 14.82
CA HIS A 21 5.87 2.33 15.84
C HIS A 21 5.70 0.82 15.65
N VAL A 22 5.87 0.05 16.74
CA VAL A 22 5.59 -1.39 16.75
C VAL A 22 4.21 -1.59 17.37
N VAL A 23 3.27 -2.10 16.56
CA VAL A 23 1.87 -2.29 16.94
C VAL A 23 1.76 -3.25 18.12
N GLN A 24 1.05 -2.87 19.18
CA GLN A 24 0.76 -3.71 20.32
C GLN A 24 -0.48 -4.57 20.09
N LYS A 25 -0.61 -5.69 20.82
CA LYS A 25 -1.78 -6.58 20.75
C LYS A 25 -3.07 -5.78 20.99
N GLY A 26 -4.01 -5.83 20.05
CA GLY A 26 -5.29 -5.14 20.13
C GLY A 26 -5.26 -3.63 19.87
N GLN A 27 -4.10 -3.06 19.57
CA GLN A 27 -3.98 -1.64 19.25
C GLN A 27 -4.56 -1.31 17.88
N THR A 28 -5.34 -0.23 17.81
CA THR A 28 -5.96 0.22 16.57
C THR A 28 -5.15 1.32 15.90
N LEU A 29 -5.30 1.47 14.57
CA LEU A 29 -4.68 2.59 13.82
C LEU A 29 -5.12 3.95 14.37
N ALA A 30 -6.37 4.10 14.81
CA ALA A 30 -6.88 5.33 15.39
C ALA A 30 -6.19 5.67 16.74
N GLN A 31 -5.95 4.67 17.58
CA GLN A 31 -5.20 4.85 18.83
C GLN A 31 -3.74 5.23 18.56
N ILE A 32 -3.12 4.63 17.54
CA ILE A 32 -1.77 4.97 17.12
C ILE A 32 -1.72 6.42 16.60
N ALA A 33 -2.63 6.80 15.72
CA ALA A 33 -2.70 8.17 15.21
C ALA A 33 -2.85 9.20 16.36
N LYS A 34 -3.75 8.92 17.30
CA LYS A 34 -3.95 9.77 18.51
C LYS A 34 -2.69 9.86 19.36
N LEU A 35 -1.95 8.75 19.56
CA LEU A 35 -0.71 8.70 20.34
C LEU A 35 0.34 9.68 19.80
N TYR A 36 0.41 9.84 18.48
CA TYR A 36 1.38 10.71 17.80
C TYR A 36 0.77 12.07 17.37
N SER A 37 -0.47 12.38 17.78
CA SER A 37 -1.16 13.65 17.46
C SER A 37 -1.29 13.92 15.95
N ILE A 38 -1.41 12.86 15.15
CA ILE A 38 -1.61 12.92 13.71
C ILE A 38 -2.96 12.33 13.31
N GLY A 39 -3.33 12.47 12.03
CA GLY A 39 -4.57 11.90 11.50
C GLY A 39 -4.46 10.39 11.24
N LEU A 40 -5.58 9.70 11.32
CA LEU A 40 -5.66 8.27 10.93
C LEU A 40 -5.15 8.06 9.50
N MET A 41 -5.51 8.95 8.59
CA MET A 41 -5.09 8.87 7.19
C MET A 41 -3.58 9.11 7.03
N ASP A 42 -2.96 9.90 7.90
CA ASP A 42 -1.52 10.12 7.87
C ASP A 42 -0.75 8.82 8.13
N VAL A 43 -1.25 7.99 9.08
CA VAL A 43 -0.72 6.65 9.34
C VAL A 43 -0.95 5.72 8.15
N ILE A 44 -2.15 5.75 7.59
CA ILE A 44 -2.54 4.92 6.45
C ILE A 44 -1.66 5.22 5.23
N TRP A 45 -1.54 6.49 4.85
CA TRP A 45 -0.74 6.91 3.70
C TRP A 45 0.75 6.64 3.89
N SER A 46 1.30 6.91 5.09
CA SER A 46 2.71 6.65 5.41
C SER A 46 3.10 5.18 5.26
N ASN A 47 2.14 4.29 5.41
CA ASN A 47 2.35 2.84 5.38
C ASN A 47 1.71 2.15 4.18
N ARG A 48 1.18 2.92 3.22
CA ARG A 48 0.49 2.41 2.03
C ARG A 48 -0.59 1.38 2.38
N LEU A 49 -1.31 1.62 3.48
CA LEU A 49 -2.42 0.76 3.87
C LEU A 49 -3.61 1.04 2.95
N ILE A 50 -4.33 -0.01 2.61
CA ILE A 50 -5.50 0.06 1.71
C ILE A 50 -6.82 0.08 2.45
N SER A 51 -6.78 0.00 3.78
CA SER A 51 -7.97 -0.01 4.62
C SER A 51 -7.69 0.58 6.01
N THR A 52 -8.75 0.87 6.74
CA THR A 52 -8.70 1.27 8.16
C THR A 52 -8.62 0.09 9.12
N SER A 53 -8.52 -1.14 8.62
CA SER A 53 -8.45 -2.35 9.46
C SER A 53 -7.23 -2.31 10.37
N ASN A 54 -7.40 -2.82 11.58
CA ASN A 54 -6.33 -2.81 12.57
C ASN A 54 -5.18 -3.71 12.15
N PRO A 55 -3.94 -3.23 12.24
CA PRO A 55 -2.78 -4.03 11.90
C PRO A 55 -2.50 -5.09 12.97
N PRO A 56 -1.87 -6.21 12.61
CA PRO A 56 -1.47 -7.22 13.59
C PRO A 56 -0.42 -6.68 14.56
N ALA A 57 -0.39 -7.26 15.75
CA ALA A 57 0.67 -6.98 16.73
C ALA A 57 2.05 -7.32 16.13
N GLY A 58 3.05 -6.53 16.46
CA GLY A 58 4.41 -6.65 15.93
C GLY A 58 4.63 -5.93 14.60
N LYS A 59 3.59 -5.51 13.88
CA LYS A 59 3.76 -4.73 12.66
C LYS A 59 4.47 -3.41 12.94
N ARG A 60 5.47 -3.10 12.12
CA ARG A 60 6.22 -1.84 12.18
C ARG A 60 5.55 -0.81 11.26
N LEU A 61 5.19 0.33 11.81
CA LEU A 61 4.54 1.43 11.09
C LEU A 61 5.45 2.66 11.08
N LYS A 62 5.61 3.28 9.91
CA LYS A 62 6.23 4.60 9.77
C LYS A 62 5.24 5.65 10.23
N ILE A 63 5.68 6.52 11.12
CA ILE A 63 4.88 7.60 11.71
C ILE A 63 5.61 8.91 11.45
N PRO A 64 5.02 9.86 10.73
CA PRO A 64 5.59 11.20 10.61
C PRO A 64 5.45 11.97 11.92
N ASP A 65 6.34 12.91 12.15
CA ASP A 65 6.33 13.79 13.33
C ASP A 65 5.36 14.98 13.18
N VAL A 66 4.68 15.08 12.05
CA VAL A 66 3.74 16.15 11.71
C VAL A 66 2.54 15.58 10.94
N LYS A 67 1.39 16.30 10.95
CA LYS A 67 0.26 15.98 10.09
C LYS A 67 0.70 15.99 8.62
N GLY A 68 0.35 14.95 7.88
CA GLY A 68 0.82 14.62 6.56
C GLY A 68 1.31 13.18 6.52
N TYR A 69 2.16 12.82 5.60
CA TYR A 69 2.58 11.43 5.51
C TYR A 69 4.02 11.24 5.04
N VAL A 70 4.57 10.06 5.36
CA VAL A 70 5.87 9.61 4.89
C VAL A 70 5.73 9.05 3.48
N HIS A 71 6.49 9.57 2.54
CA HIS A 71 6.59 9.10 1.17
C HIS A 71 7.97 8.51 0.90
N VAL A 72 8.01 7.38 0.21
CA VAL A 72 9.25 6.80 -0.30
C VAL A 72 9.23 6.97 -1.80
N VAL A 73 10.21 7.71 -2.32
CA VAL A 73 10.31 8.05 -3.73
C VAL A 73 10.39 6.78 -4.57
N ALA A 74 9.48 6.65 -5.51
CA ALA A 74 9.40 5.55 -6.45
C ALA A 74 10.17 5.87 -7.75
N GLU A 75 10.33 4.88 -8.59
CA GLU A 75 10.95 5.03 -9.90
C GLU A 75 10.17 6.04 -10.76
N HIS A 76 10.87 6.89 -11.48
CA HIS A 76 10.33 7.96 -12.34
C HIS A 76 9.55 9.08 -11.62
N GLU A 77 9.51 9.10 -10.29
CA GLU A 77 8.96 10.23 -9.57
C GLU A 77 9.92 11.42 -9.56
N THR A 78 9.33 12.61 -9.62
CA THR A 78 10.02 13.90 -9.47
C THR A 78 9.43 14.65 -8.29
N MET A 79 10.16 15.62 -7.72
CA MET A 79 9.60 16.48 -6.67
C MET A 79 8.28 17.14 -7.13
N LYS A 80 8.20 17.53 -8.41
CA LYS A 80 6.97 18.10 -8.98
C LYS A 80 5.81 17.13 -8.96
N SER A 81 6.02 15.87 -9.37
CA SER A 81 4.95 14.86 -9.38
C SER A 81 4.52 14.50 -7.95
N ILE A 82 5.46 14.36 -7.02
CA ILE A 82 5.19 14.09 -5.60
C ILE A 82 4.39 15.24 -4.97
N ALA A 83 4.83 16.49 -5.16
CA ALA A 83 4.16 17.66 -4.63
C ALA A 83 2.72 17.80 -5.17
N SER A 84 2.56 17.61 -6.49
CA SER A 84 1.24 17.63 -7.14
C SER A 84 0.31 16.55 -6.61
N SER A 85 0.79 15.31 -6.46
CA SER A 85 0.00 14.18 -5.95
C SER A 85 -0.39 14.36 -4.48
N ALA A 86 0.48 15.01 -3.70
CA ALA A 86 0.23 15.29 -2.28
C ALA A 86 -0.55 16.59 -2.03
N HIS A 87 -0.84 17.36 -3.09
CA HIS A 87 -1.51 18.68 -3.02
C HIS A 87 -0.79 19.69 -2.13
N ILE A 88 0.53 19.72 -2.19
CA ILE A 88 1.40 20.67 -1.46
C ILE A 88 2.46 21.27 -2.40
N SER A 89 3.10 22.37 -1.99
CA SER A 89 4.18 22.96 -2.78
C SER A 89 5.49 22.20 -2.65
N GLN A 90 6.30 22.20 -3.70
CA GLN A 90 7.65 21.63 -3.67
C GLN A 90 8.51 22.31 -2.62
N SER A 91 8.41 23.63 -2.49
CA SER A 91 9.15 24.42 -1.50
C SER A 91 8.88 23.95 -0.07
N LYS A 92 7.64 23.59 0.25
CA LYS A 92 7.26 23.07 1.57
C LYS A 92 7.90 21.71 1.84
N ILE A 93 7.98 20.84 0.83
CA ILE A 93 8.67 19.54 0.96
C ILE A 93 10.17 19.77 1.16
N VAL A 94 10.78 20.60 0.33
CA VAL A 94 12.22 20.93 0.39
C VAL A 94 12.58 21.48 1.77
N ALA A 95 11.86 22.49 2.23
CA ALA A 95 12.13 23.16 3.51
C ALA A 95 11.96 22.20 4.69
N TYR A 96 10.89 21.40 4.70
CA TYR A 96 10.63 20.49 5.82
C TYR A 96 11.64 19.36 5.92
N ASN A 97 12.08 18.83 4.80
CA ASN A 97 13.05 17.74 4.73
C ASN A 97 14.51 18.23 4.66
N ALA A 98 14.76 19.54 4.87
CA ALA A 98 16.08 20.16 4.79
C ALA A 98 16.88 19.81 3.52
N LEU A 99 16.18 19.71 2.39
CA LEU A 99 16.81 19.38 1.12
C LEU A 99 17.50 20.61 0.54
N ARG A 100 18.60 20.39 -0.17
CA ARG A 100 19.37 21.48 -0.85
C ARG A 100 18.80 21.84 -2.21
N SER A 101 18.02 20.93 -2.82
CA SER A 101 17.43 21.11 -4.16
C SER A 101 16.10 20.34 -4.25
N THR A 102 15.46 20.40 -5.40
CA THR A 102 14.28 19.58 -5.73
C THR A 102 14.63 18.21 -6.30
N ASP A 103 15.91 17.83 -6.31
CA ASP A 103 16.33 16.53 -6.79
C ASP A 103 15.96 15.45 -5.81
N VAL A 104 15.32 14.41 -6.33
CA VAL A 104 14.94 13.23 -5.56
C VAL A 104 15.49 11.98 -6.22
N VAL A 105 15.84 10.99 -5.40
CA VAL A 105 16.36 9.71 -5.89
C VAL A 105 15.48 8.58 -5.40
N LEU A 106 15.45 7.49 -6.16
CA LEU A 106 14.71 6.28 -5.82
C LEU A 106 15.02 5.83 -4.38
N GLY A 107 13.98 5.56 -3.61
CA GLY A 107 14.10 5.13 -2.22
C GLY A 107 14.31 6.26 -1.21
N MET A 108 14.48 7.52 -1.63
CA MET A 108 14.56 8.65 -0.70
C MET A 108 13.27 8.72 0.13
N VAL A 109 13.43 8.88 1.43
CA VAL A 109 12.31 9.01 2.37
C VAL A 109 12.04 10.50 2.60
N LEU A 110 10.81 10.91 2.35
CA LEU A 110 10.35 12.29 2.52
C LEU A 110 9.16 12.32 3.48
N VAL A 111 9.11 13.33 4.34
CA VAL A 111 7.87 13.71 5.02
C VAL A 111 7.17 14.77 4.18
N LEU A 112 5.89 14.60 3.93
CA LEU A 112 5.06 15.50 3.15
C LEU A 112 4.11 16.25 4.10
N PRO A 113 4.54 17.40 4.70
CA PRO A 113 3.81 18.06 5.78
C PRO A 113 2.50 18.68 5.27
N GLY A 114 1.38 18.24 5.86
CA GLY A 114 0.04 18.62 5.43
C GLY A 114 -0.37 18.03 4.09
N GLY A 115 0.45 17.15 3.51
CA GLY A 115 0.12 16.43 2.28
C GLY A 115 -1.06 15.48 2.47
N ARG A 116 -1.79 15.25 1.40
CA ARG A 116 -2.90 14.30 1.33
C ARG A 116 -2.57 13.22 0.32
N GLY A 117 -2.63 11.99 0.75
CA GLY A 117 -2.52 10.84 -0.15
C GLY A 117 -3.85 10.52 -0.84
N PRO A 118 -3.89 9.47 -1.67
CA PRO A 118 -5.09 9.05 -2.37
C PRO A 118 -6.20 8.65 -1.38
N ALA A 119 -7.44 8.79 -1.83
CA ALA A 119 -8.57 8.21 -1.09
C ALA A 119 -8.37 6.70 -0.96
N LEU A 120 -8.82 6.14 0.16
CA LEU A 120 -8.87 4.70 0.28
C LEU A 120 -9.76 4.14 -0.84
N PRO A 121 -9.38 3.01 -1.44
CA PRO A 121 -10.22 2.40 -2.44
C PRO A 121 -11.60 2.09 -1.83
N THR A 122 -12.62 2.79 -2.28
CA THR A 122 -14.00 2.44 -2.01
C THR A 122 -14.35 1.27 -2.90
N TYR A 123 -14.34 0.09 -2.36
CA TYR A 123 -14.88 -1.07 -3.05
C TYR A 123 -16.41 -0.96 -3.05
N ALA A 124 -16.94 -0.07 -3.89
CA ALA A 124 -18.37 -0.05 -4.14
C ALA A 124 -18.74 -1.37 -4.83
N ALA A 125 -19.56 -2.15 -4.16
CA ALA A 125 -20.16 -3.35 -4.70
C ALA A 125 -21.17 -2.96 -5.80
N SER A 126 -20.69 -2.68 -7.00
CA SER A 126 -21.54 -2.55 -8.18
C SER A 126 -21.22 -3.70 -9.12
N GLY A 127 -22.07 -4.71 -9.10
CA GLY A 127 -21.92 -5.96 -9.82
C GLY A 127 -21.81 -7.14 -8.87
N GLN A 128 -22.23 -8.31 -9.29
CA GLN A 128 -22.18 -9.53 -8.47
C GLN A 128 -20.74 -9.89 -8.13
N SER A 129 -20.22 -9.34 -7.03
CA SER A 129 -18.95 -9.74 -6.45
C SER A 129 -19.23 -10.55 -5.19
N TYR A 130 -18.71 -11.76 -5.15
CA TYR A 130 -18.77 -12.60 -3.95
C TYR A 130 -17.61 -12.23 -3.03
N ALA A 131 -17.90 -11.85 -1.79
CA ALA A 131 -16.90 -11.53 -0.77
C ALA A 131 -16.77 -12.68 0.23
N TYR A 132 -15.54 -12.96 0.62
CA TYR A 132 -15.25 -13.88 1.72
C TYR A 132 -15.10 -13.08 3.03
N ASN A 133 -15.89 -13.45 4.05
CA ASN A 133 -15.90 -12.82 5.36
C ASN A 133 -15.26 -13.70 6.46
N GLY A 134 -14.57 -14.77 6.06
CA GLY A 134 -13.88 -15.67 7.00
C GLY A 134 -12.51 -15.13 7.47
N PRO A 135 -11.79 -15.93 8.29
CA PRO A 135 -10.49 -15.55 8.81
C PRO A 135 -9.45 -15.38 7.71
N LEU A 136 -8.70 -14.28 7.75
CA LEU A 136 -7.59 -13.98 6.82
C LEU A 136 -6.27 -14.52 7.36
N PRO A 137 -5.29 -14.77 6.47
CA PRO A 137 -3.94 -15.15 6.89
C PRO A 137 -3.31 -14.10 7.80
N ALA A 138 -2.65 -14.50 8.88
CA ALA A 138 -2.21 -13.60 9.94
C ALA A 138 -0.88 -12.89 9.67
N ILE A 139 0.00 -13.39 8.79
CA ILE A 139 1.43 -13.00 8.77
C ILE A 139 1.97 -12.83 7.36
N TYR A 140 2.90 -11.87 7.21
CA TYR A 140 3.67 -11.57 5.98
C TYR A 140 5.12 -11.95 6.03
N ASP A 141 5.66 -12.25 7.20
CA ASP A 141 7.07 -12.55 7.38
C ASP A 141 7.45 -13.79 6.57
N GLY A 142 8.42 -13.62 5.67
CA GLY A 142 8.84 -14.66 4.76
C GLY A 142 8.02 -14.83 3.47
N LEU A 143 7.06 -13.93 3.18
CA LEU A 143 6.35 -13.93 1.91
C LEU A 143 7.32 -13.71 0.75
N THR A 144 7.44 -14.73 -0.09
CA THR A 144 8.11 -14.63 -1.38
C THR A 144 7.05 -14.54 -2.48
N PHE A 145 7.16 -13.52 -3.33
CA PHE A 145 6.30 -13.38 -4.49
C PHE A 145 6.93 -14.06 -5.70
N ARG A 146 6.10 -14.70 -6.52
CA ARG A 146 6.49 -15.15 -7.85
C ARG A 146 5.84 -14.27 -8.91
N TYR A 147 6.42 -14.27 -10.10
CA TYR A 147 5.82 -13.62 -11.26
C TYR A 147 4.52 -14.35 -11.62
N PRO A 148 3.38 -13.63 -11.66
CA PRO A 148 2.07 -14.29 -11.72
C PRO A 148 1.69 -14.78 -13.13
N VAL A 149 2.41 -14.35 -14.17
CA VAL A 149 2.10 -14.68 -15.57
C VAL A 149 3.34 -15.30 -16.23
N PRO A 150 3.55 -16.61 -16.06
CA PRO A 150 4.72 -17.30 -16.67
C PRO A 150 4.77 -17.06 -18.19
N GLY A 151 5.91 -16.59 -18.68
CA GLY A 151 6.09 -16.24 -20.09
C GLY A 151 5.40 -14.95 -20.54
N GLY A 152 4.73 -14.25 -19.62
CA GLY A 152 4.10 -12.97 -19.90
C GLY A 152 5.12 -11.85 -20.09
N ARG A 153 4.80 -10.90 -20.97
CA ARG A 153 5.61 -9.72 -21.24
C ARG A 153 5.13 -8.57 -20.38
N PHE A 154 6.01 -7.97 -19.59
CA PHE A 154 5.75 -6.71 -18.90
C PHE A 154 5.47 -5.60 -19.92
N VAL A 155 4.38 -4.86 -19.72
CA VAL A 155 3.96 -3.76 -20.59
C VAL A 155 4.19 -2.41 -19.93
N ARG A 156 3.68 -2.25 -18.70
CA ARG A 156 3.85 -1.03 -17.91
C ARG A 156 3.67 -1.27 -16.42
N GLY A 157 4.23 -0.41 -15.59
CA GLY A 157 4.15 -0.44 -14.14
C GLY A 157 3.24 0.61 -13.55
N PHE A 158 3.52 0.95 -12.31
CA PHE A 158 2.77 1.94 -11.54
C PHE A 158 3.06 3.37 -12.02
N PHE A 159 1.99 4.15 -12.23
CA PHE A 159 2.06 5.59 -12.48
C PHE A 159 0.75 6.25 -12.02
N ARG A 160 0.63 7.57 -12.09
CA ARG A 160 -0.59 8.27 -11.68
C ARG A 160 -1.81 7.77 -12.47
N GLY A 161 -2.77 7.20 -11.74
CA GLY A 161 -3.98 6.61 -12.33
C GLY A 161 -3.83 5.18 -12.80
N HIS A 162 -2.69 4.53 -12.49
CA HIS A 162 -2.47 3.12 -12.77
C HIS A 162 -1.75 2.46 -11.59
N ASP A 163 -2.52 1.83 -10.71
CA ASP A 163 -2.06 1.26 -9.44
C ASP A 163 -1.67 -0.21 -9.57
N GLY A 164 -1.03 -0.59 -10.67
CA GLY A 164 -0.69 -1.97 -10.93
C GLY A 164 0.41 -2.19 -11.96
N MET A 165 0.64 -3.43 -12.28
CA MET A 165 1.51 -3.87 -13.38
C MET A 165 0.65 -4.49 -14.47
N ASP A 166 0.79 -4.01 -15.69
CA ASP A 166 0.21 -4.67 -16.85
C ASP A 166 1.19 -5.68 -17.43
N ILE A 167 0.70 -6.90 -17.55
CA ILE A 167 1.45 -8.02 -18.11
C ILE A 167 0.62 -8.60 -19.25
N SER A 168 1.17 -8.61 -20.44
CA SER A 168 0.54 -9.13 -21.64
C SER A 168 0.88 -10.61 -21.84
N GLN A 169 -0.13 -11.41 -22.16
CA GLN A 169 0.01 -12.82 -22.52
C GLN A 169 -1.15 -13.23 -23.47
N SER A 170 -1.01 -14.37 -24.12
CA SER A 170 -2.06 -14.93 -24.99
C SER A 170 -3.34 -15.18 -24.20
N THR A 171 -4.50 -14.95 -24.80
CA THR A 171 -5.79 -15.25 -24.18
C THR A 171 -5.87 -16.72 -23.81
N GLY A 172 -6.28 -17.00 -22.57
CA GLY A 172 -6.33 -18.36 -22.01
C GLY A 172 -5.05 -18.81 -21.32
N ALA A 173 -3.97 -18.03 -21.36
CA ALA A 173 -2.77 -18.32 -20.58
C ALA A 173 -3.09 -18.28 -19.09
N PRO A 174 -2.48 -19.19 -18.28
CA PRO A 174 -2.74 -19.24 -16.85
C PRO A 174 -2.18 -18.01 -16.12
N ILE A 175 -2.99 -17.44 -15.24
CA ILE A 175 -2.57 -16.46 -14.25
C ILE A 175 -2.46 -17.19 -12.91
N LEU A 176 -1.29 -17.16 -12.31
CA LEU A 176 -0.99 -17.85 -11.06
C LEU A 176 -1.02 -16.87 -9.89
N ALA A 177 -1.32 -17.36 -8.70
CA ALA A 177 -1.20 -16.54 -7.50
C ALA A 177 0.26 -16.14 -7.28
N ALA A 178 0.53 -14.87 -7.10
CA ALA A 178 1.88 -14.36 -6.82
C ALA A 178 2.40 -14.82 -5.45
N ALA A 179 1.49 -15.05 -4.50
CA ALA A 179 1.79 -15.61 -3.17
C ALA A 179 0.63 -16.50 -2.71
N ALA A 180 0.90 -17.38 -1.75
CA ALA A 180 -0.12 -18.18 -1.09
C ALA A 180 -1.08 -17.28 -0.30
N GLY A 181 -2.36 -17.66 -0.21
CA GLY A 181 -3.35 -16.85 0.48
C GLY A 181 -4.76 -17.42 0.43
N VAL A 182 -5.74 -16.58 0.76
CA VAL A 182 -7.17 -16.91 0.69
C VAL A 182 -7.85 -15.98 -0.30
N VAL A 183 -8.62 -16.52 -1.22
CA VAL A 183 -9.44 -15.74 -2.14
C VAL A 183 -10.50 -14.98 -1.35
N VAL A 184 -10.46 -13.65 -1.40
CA VAL A 184 -11.44 -12.81 -0.66
C VAL A 184 -12.49 -12.20 -1.58
N ARG A 185 -12.23 -12.16 -2.88
CA ARG A 185 -13.19 -11.67 -3.86
C ARG A 185 -12.96 -12.29 -5.23
N THR A 186 -14.07 -12.54 -5.93
CA THR A 186 -14.11 -12.87 -7.36
C THR A 186 -15.32 -12.19 -8.00
N GLY A 187 -15.27 -11.96 -9.29
CA GLY A 187 -16.42 -11.48 -10.06
C GLY A 187 -16.08 -10.39 -11.06
N TRP A 188 -17.11 -9.89 -11.71
CA TRP A 188 -17.02 -8.81 -12.69
C TRP A 188 -17.14 -7.44 -12.03
N VAL A 189 -16.28 -6.50 -12.41
CA VAL A 189 -16.35 -5.09 -12.00
C VAL A 189 -16.35 -4.20 -13.24
N SER A 190 -17.38 -3.35 -13.35
CA SER A 190 -17.61 -2.50 -14.52
C SER A 190 -16.59 -1.36 -14.67
N ASN A 191 -15.98 -0.90 -13.56
CA ASN A 191 -15.04 0.22 -13.57
C ASN A 191 -13.61 -0.25 -13.86
N CYS A 192 -13.33 -0.57 -15.13
CA CYS A 192 -12.01 -0.97 -15.63
C CYS A 192 -11.42 -2.27 -15.04
N GLY A 193 -12.12 -3.01 -14.19
CA GLY A 193 -11.59 -4.24 -13.57
C GLY A 193 -11.87 -5.53 -14.35
N GLY A 194 -12.97 -5.58 -15.10
CA GLY A 194 -13.42 -6.81 -15.75
C GLY A 194 -13.59 -7.98 -14.79
N ASN A 195 -13.35 -9.20 -15.23
CA ASN A 195 -13.22 -10.35 -14.33
C ASN A 195 -11.99 -10.18 -13.44
N GLN A 196 -12.20 -10.29 -12.13
CA GLN A 196 -11.14 -10.10 -11.14
C GLN A 196 -11.12 -11.20 -10.09
N VAL A 197 -9.94 -11.43 -9.53
CA VAL A 197 -9.71 -12.20 -8.31
C VAL A 197 -8.86 -11.36 -7.36
N VAL A 198 -9.22 -11.31 -6.09
CA VAL A 198 -8.41 -10.71 -5.04
C VAL A 198 -8.08 -11.77 -4.01
N ILE A 199 -6.81 -11.90 -3.68
CA ILE A 199 -6.29 -12.87 -2.71
C ILE A 199 -5.69 -12.10 -1.53
N ALA A 200 -6.18 -12.36 -0.32
CA ALA A 200 -5.53 -11.92 0.90
C ALA A 200 -4.31 -12.82 1.14
N VAL A 201 -3.12 -12.24 1.07
CA VAL A 201 -1.85 -12.92 1.33
C VAL A 201 -1.30 -12.60 2.72
N GLY A 202 -2.07 -11.86 3.49
CA GLY A 202 -1.83 -11.47 4.87
C GLY A 202 -2.95 -10.55 5.38
N SER A 203 -2.95 -10.15 6.66
CA SER A 203 -4.05 -9.40 7.29
C SER A 203 -4.35 -8.03 6.64
N ASN A 204 -3.41 -7.42 5.95
CA ASN A 204 -3.57 -6.14 5.23
C ASN A 204 -2.80 -6.12 3.90
N LEU A 205 -2.51 -7.28 3.33
CA LEU A 205 -1.85 -7.39 2.04
C LEU A 205 -2.69 -8.24 1.12
N TYR A 206 -2.93 -7.71 -0.06
CA TYR A 206 -3.74 -8.35 -1.08
C TYR A 206 -3.00 -8.34 -2.40
N THR A 207 -3.21 -9.38 -3.19
CA THR A 207 -2.86 -9.41 -4.60
C THR A 207 -4.12 -9.40 -5.43
N GLY A 208 -4.20 -8.51 -6.41
CA GLY A 208 -5.34 -8.38 -7.30
C GLY A 208 -4.97 -8.78 -8.72
N TYR A 209 -5.85 -9.51 -9.38
CA TYR A 209 -5.73 -9.97 -10.76
C TYR A 209 -6.96 -9.52 -11.51
N TYR A 210 -6.76 -8.79 -12.60
CA TYR A 210 -7.81 -8.09 -13.32
C TYR A 210 -7.82 -8.49 -14.80
N HIS A 211 -8.90 -8.16 -15.49
CA HIS A 211 -9.06 -8.39 -16.94
C HIS A 211 -8.90 -9.84 -17.37
N MET A 212 -9.24 -10.78 -16.49
CA MET A 212 -9.16 -12.20 -16.79
C MET A 212 -10.29 -12.65 -17.72
N SER A 213 -10.00 -13.56 -18.66
CA SER A 213 -11.02 -14.17 -19.51
C SER A 213 -11.94 -15.13 -18.74
N LYS A 214 -11.42 -15.78 -17.69
CA LYS A 214 -12.15 -16.75 -16.87
C LYS A 214 -11.63 -16.78 -15.43
N ILE A 215 -12.53 -16.90 -14.45
CA ILE A 215 -12.23 -17.11 -13.05
C ILE A 215 -12.35 -18.61 -12.75
N LEU A 216 -11.32 -19.19 -12.13
CA LEU A 216 -11.23 -20.62 -11.81
C LEU A 216 -11.26 -20.91 -10.31
N VAL A 217 -11.45 -19.88 -9.49
CA VAL A 217 -11.40 -19.96 -8.02
C VAL A 217 -12.62 -19.32 -7.39
N SER A 218 -12.92 -19.66 -6.15
CA SER A 218 -14.07 -19.15 -5.40
C SER A 218 -13.63 -18.44 -4.11
N PRO A 219 -14.40 -17.47 -3.60
CA PRO A 219 -14.16 -16.84 -2.31
C PRO A 219 -14.07 -17.89 -1.18
N GLY A 220 -13.13 -17.71 -0.27
CA GLY A 220 -12.80 -18.67 0.80
C GLY A 220 -11.81 -19.75 0.38
N GLN A 221 -11.54 -19.94 -0.89
CA GLN A 221 -10.58 -20.94 -1.36
C GLN A 221 -9.15 -20.57 -0.93
N LYS A 222 -8.45 -21.53 -0.31
CA LYS A 222 -7.02 -21.42 -0.03
C LYS A 222 -6.23 -21.68 -1.32
N ILE A 223 -5.31 -20.79 -1.61
CA ILE A 223 -4.46 -20.86 -2.81
C ILE A 223 -3.03 -21.06 -2.37
N ALA A 224 -2.37 -22.05 -2.96
CA ALA A 224 -0.92 -22.17 -2.91
C ALA A 224 -0.27 -21.20 -3.91
N ARG A 225 1.00 -20.93 -3.69
CA ARG A 225 1.83 -20.14 -4.61
C ARG A 225 2.20 -20.99 -5.81
#